data_1e69c3d0d69222d2c1a6b6a96c5e75f0
#
_entry.id   1e69c3d0d69222d2c1a6b6a96c5e75f0
#
_cell.length_a   1.000
_cell.length_b   1.000
_cell.length_c   1.000
_cell.angle_alpha   90.00
_cell.angle_beta   90.00
_cell.angle_gamma   90.00
#
_symmetry.space_group_name_H-M   'P 1'
#
loop_
_entity.id
_entity.type
_entity.pdbx_description
1 polymer ?
#
loop_
_entity_poly.entity_id
_entity_poly.type
_entity_poly.pdbx_seq_one_letter_code
_entity_poly.pdbx_strand_id
1 'polypeptide(L)'
;MSNTIIKQAKILATKTGIFPKIQPLLQYQWFYLLGIFTTLAVCHLDIIRTHPSEMVSGEIALYTVSWGGILYLLWYGIKQTPRPQENTPSWFSSWLGLLLLFFVIIRPLHLWHLDLILFRIAPILAGLGLGLLSFGFSGFRQHWRLFLLLCLMLFPFGRIATILEPLLHLSELTATVSAFLLHYIGFPATHYGIFVKLPTGQVSVGYPCTGGPIIISLLRLTLLSVVMALTWWHRWALVISAIVVGFLTGCIRVALLAVIVHNKELFDYWHGATGGGIFTAFATIIYALLCNWLLPLEYLSQNQPDASQIIHPKIHPKRRLFLVGTWLGIIITAIYLITTQSNISIHNSINLPDKLPLNQWQQTQVTSVRDSESDKNFKTFNYINKTEQIELQIRYLLNGKAYDDKPFLEATNQKLESNKLQKIYSPVVGYFTLYDDGNKAYLTSCINPRGSGTIDFAQFMQNRYKYDFSSDRILPWLFGQNVLRDDRCLWTQLSVPLNKASASDIYPVLESLWLENYTKWQSFFIGKKII
;
A
#
# COMPACT_ATOMS: atom_id res chain seq x y z
N MET A 1 -7.69 18.68 46.74
CA MET A 1 -7.33 17.41 46.08
C MET A 1 -6.02 17.46 45.23
N SER A 2 -5.65 18.59 44.64
CA SER A 2 -4.46 18.70 43.78
C SER A 2 -3.11 18.49 44.47
N ASN A 3 -2.91 19.05 45.66
CA ASN A 3 -1.62 19.00 46.38
C ASN A 3 -1.23 17.60 46.91
N THR A 4 -2.21 16.74 47.18
CA THR A 4 -1.98 15.39 47.71
C THR A 4 -1.50 14.43 46.58
N ILE A 5 -2.05 14.57 45.36
CA ILE A 5 -1.67 13.77 44.19
C ILE A 5 -0.24 14.12 43.77
N ILE A 6 0.10 15.41 43.76
CA ILE A 6 1.47 15.88 43.42
C ILE A 6 2.49 15.38 44.46
N LYS A 7 2.09 15.36 45.76
CA LYS A 7 2.97 14.86 46.82
C LYS A 7 3.17 13.35 46.77
N GLN A 8 2.14 12.58 46.43
CA GLN A 8 2.24 11.12 46.22
C GLN A 8 3.05 10.77 44.98
N ALA A 9 2.86 11.49 43.86
CA ALA A 9 3.67 11.31 42.67
C ALA A 9 5.17 11.60 42.91
N LYS A 10 5.48 12.64 43.69
CA LYS A 10 6.85 12.94 44.10
C LYS A 10 7.47 11.85 44.98
N ILE A 11 6.69 11.27 45.91
CA ILE A 11 7.15 10.21 46.82
C ILE A 11 7.38 8.90 46.04
N LEU A 12 6.49 8.56 45.07
CA LEU A 12 6.68 7.39 44.20
C LEU A 12 7.92 7.54 43.30
N ALA A 13 8.13 8.71 42.74
CA ALA A 13 9.25 9.02 41.85
C ALA A 13 10.63 9.00 42.56
N THR A 14 10.65 9.36 43.86
CA THR A 14 11.88 9.25 44.66
C THR A 14 12.20 7.81 45.11
N LYS A 15 11.18 6.96 45.30
CA LYS A 15 11.38 5.54 45.66
C LYS A 15 11.91 4.67 44.51
N THR A 16 11.66 5.03 43.25
CA THR A 16 12.10 4.22 42.09
C THR A 16 13.54 4.48 41.64
N GLY A 17 14.24 5.47 42.21
CA GLY A 17 15.63 5.81 41.85
C GLY A 17 15.84 6.27 40.40
N ILE A 18 14.76 6.37 39.62
CA ILE A 18 14.79 6.73 38.17
C ILE A 18 14.86 8.26 38.00
N PHE A 19 14.17 9.02 38.89
CA PHE A 19 14.07 10.48 38.78
C PHE A 19 15.41 11.24 38.85
N PRO A 20 16.35 10.89 39.73
CA PRO A 20 17.64 11.57 39.78
C PRO A 20 18.52 11.29 38.53
N LYS A 21 18.30 10.16 37.85
CA LYS A 21 19.02 9.85 36.61
C LYS A 21 18.45 10.58 35.39
N ILE A 22 17.16 10.88 35.38
CA ILE A 22 16.47 11.56 34.25
C ILE A 22 16.59 13.09 34.36
N GLN A 23 16.69 13.64 35.56
CA GLN A 23 16.73 15.08 35.80
C GLN A 23 17.79 15.84 34.98
N PRO A 24 19.03 15.36 34.79
CA PRO A 24 20.02 16.00 33.92
C PRO A 24 19.61 15.96 32.44
N LEU A 25 18.90 14.90 32.00
CA LEU A 25 18.48 14.73 30.60
C LEU A 25 17.39 15.75 30.18
N LEU A 26 16.55 16.16 31.13
CA LEU A 26 15.50 17.15 30.91
C LEU A 26 16.02 18.56 30.57
N GLN A 27 17.32 18.79 30.66
CA GLN A 27 17.96 20.06 30.29
C GLN A 27 18.32 20.12 28.81
N TYR A 28 18.21 19.01 28.06
CA TYR A 28 18.62 18.91 26.66
C TYR A 28 17.44 18.80 25.71
N GLN A 29 17.53 19.47 24.57
CA GLN A 29 16.50 19.46 23.52
C GLN A 29 16.28 18.06 22.94
N TRP A 30 17.35 17.30 22.73
CA TRP A 30 17.29 15.97 22.14
C TRP A 30 16.39 14.99 22.89
N PHE A 31 16.27 15.14 24.21
CA PHE A 31 15.41 14.28 25.01
C PHE A 31 13.94 14.40 24.60
N TYR A 32 13.46 15.63 24.40
CA TYR A 32 12.06 15.86 23.98
C TYR A 32 11.82 15.45 22.53
N LEU A 33 12.78 15.70 21.64
CA LEU A 33 12.70 15.27 20.24
C LEU A 33 12.69 13.75 20.13
N LEU A 34 13.48 13.05 20.94
CA LEU A 34 13.45 11.59 21.01
C LEU A 34 12.12 11.07 21.55
N GLY A 35 11.55 11.74 22.55
CA GLY A 35 10.21 11.39 23.06
C GLY A 35 9.12 11.55 22.00
N ILE A 36 9.11 12.65 21.26
CA ILE A 36 8.18 12.87 20.13
C ILE A 36 8.39 11.81 19.06
N PHE A 37 9.65 11.57 18.66
CA PHE A 37 10.01 10.55 17.68
C PHE A 37 9.51 9.16 18.07
N THR A 38 9.79 8.72 19.30
CA THR A 38 9.38 7.39 19.76
C THR A 38 7.86 7.24 19.80
N THR A 39 7.13 8.28 20.23
CA THR A 39 5.66 8.26 20.24
C THR A 39 5.11 8.07 18.83
N LEU A 40 5.60 8.83 17.83
CA LEU A 40 5.14 8.72 16.45
C LEU A 40 5.52 7.39 15.81
N ALA A 41 6.75 6.93 16.04
CA ALA A 41 7.23 5.65 15.50
C ALA A 41 6.44 4.47 16.06
N VAL A 42 6.17 4.46 17.37
CA VAL A 42 5.37 3.40 18.01
C VAL A 42 3.95 3.40 17.47
N CYS A 43 3.28 4.56 17.38
CA CYS A 43 1.95 4.65 16.80
C CYS A 43 1.90 4.13 15.36
N HIS A 44 2.88 4.50 14.53
CA HIS A 44 2.95 4.06 13.14
C HIS A 44 3.18 2.54 13.02
N LEU A 45 4.10 1.98 13.81
CA LEU A 45 4.41 0.55 13.79
C LEU A 45 3.27 -0.30 14.39
N ASP A 46 2.55 0.21 15.38
CA ASP A 46 1.39 -0.49 15.96
C ASP A 46 0.25 -0.63 14.95
N ILE A 47 0.01 0.39 14.13
CA ILE A 47 -0.96 0.31 13.03
C ILE A 47 -0.61 -0.81 12.05
N ILE A 48 0.67 -0.95 11.68
CA ILE A 48 1.13 -2.02 10.80
C ILE A 48 0.85 -3.39 11.42
N ARG A 49 1.06 -3.51 12.73
CA ARG A 49 0.82 -4.74 13.48
C ARG A 49 -0.66 -5.11 13.52
N THR A 50 -1.54 -4.13 13.69
CA THR A 50 -2.98 -4.36 13.87
C THR A 50 -3.72 -4.56 12.55
N HIS A 51 -3.16 -4.12 11.40
CA HIS A 51 -3.77 -4.23 10.06
C HIS A 51 -2.85 -4.95 9.06
N PRO A 52 -2.42 -6.19 9.33
CA PRO A 52 -1.47 -6.89 8.47
C PRO A 52 -2.04 -7.23 7.09
N SER A 53 -3.36 -7.39 6.96
CA SER A 53 -4.04 -7.74 5.71
C SER A 53 -4.00 -6.63 4.65
N GLU A 54 -3.83 -5.39 5.06
CA GLU A 54 -3.77 -4.23 4.16
C GLU A 54 -2.33 -3.86 3.76
N MET A 55 -1.33 -4.48 4.40
CA MET A 55 0.07 -4.21 4.21
C MET A 55 0.75 -5.30 3.40
N VAL A 56 1.52 -4.91 2.40
CA VAL A 56 2.35 -5.85 1.64
C VAL A 56 3.51 -6.34 2.53
N SER A 57 3.73 -7.66 2.56
CA SER A 57 4.86 -8.26 3.28
C SER A 57 6.18 -7.63 2.80
N GLY A 58 6.97 -7.13 3.72
CA GLY A 58 8.20 -6.38 3.42
C GLY A 58 8.10 -4.88 3.67
N GLU A 59 6.92 -4.29 3.71
CA GLU A 59 6.75 -2.88 4.07
C GLU A 59 7.13 -2.60 5.53
N ILE A 60 6.96 -3.57 6.44
CA ILE A 60 7.38 -3.45 7.85
C ILE A 60 8.88 -3.14 7.96
N ALA A 61 9.72 -3.90 7.25
CA ALA A 61 11.16 -3.66 7.23
C ALA A 61 11.50 -2.27 6.69
N LEU A 62 10.81 -1.85 5.61
CA LEU A 62 11.00 -0.53 5.01
C LEU A 62 10.67 0.59 5.99
N TYR A 63 9.54 0.51 6.70
CA TYR A 63 9.16 1.52 7.69
C TYR A 63 10.10 1.52 8.89
N THR A 64 10.53 0.36 9.37
CA THR A 64 11.50 0.25 10.47
C THR A 64 12.82 0.92 10.08
N VAL A 65 13.35 0.65 8.88
CA VAL A 65 14.56 1.30 8.36
C VAL A 65 14.35 2.80 8.19
N SER A 66 13.18 3.24 7.75
CA SER A 66 12.87 4.67 7.59
C SER A 66 12.86 5.40 8.92
N TRP A 67 12.25 4.83 9.96
CA TRP A 67 12.31 5.38 11.32
C TRP A 67 13.74 5.36 11.89
N GLY A 68 14.51 4.29 11.64
CA GLY A 68 15.93 4.25 11.96
C GLY A 68 16.73 5.34 11.26
N GLY A 69 16.43 5.64 10.01
CA GLY A 69 17.01 6.75 9.25
C GLY A 69 16.69 8.12 9.85
N ILE A 70 15.46 8.35 10.31
CA ILE A 70 15.08 9.60 11.00
C ILE A 70 15.82 9.72 12.34
N LEU A 71 15.93 8.64 13.10
CA LEU A 71 16.70 8.62 14.34
C LEU A 71 18.17 8.96 14.09
N TYR A 72 18.76 8.37 13.04
CA TYR A 72 20.12 8.68 12.64
C TYR A 72 20.28 10.15 12.21
N LEU A 73 19.32 10.71 11.47
CA LEU A 73 19.29 12.12 11.09
C LEU A 73 19.30 13.04 12.33
N LEU A 74 18.43 12.75 13.29
CA LEU A 74 18.37 13.52 14.54
C LEU A 74 19.69 13.43 15.30
N TRP A 75 20.26 12.23 15.43
CA TRP A 75 21.51 11.99 16.13
C TRP A 75 22.71 12.64 15.42
N TYR A 76 22.80 12.51 14.10
CA TYR A 76 23.85 13.09 13.29
C TYR A 76 23.80 14.62 13.31
N GLY A 77 22.62 15.20 13.19
CA GLY A 77 22.43 16.63 13.28
C GLY A 77 22.81 17.19 14.66
N ILE A 78 22.56 16.42 15.74
CA ILE A 78 22.97 16.79 17.10
C ILE A 78 24.51 16.80 17.23
N LYS A 79 25.20 15.86 16.56
CA LYS A 79 26.68 15.76 16.62
C LYS A 79 27.41 16.83 15.81
N GLN A 80 26.86 17.25 14.68
CA GLN A 80 27.56 18.14 13.74
C GLN A 80 27.33 19.64 13.96
N THR A 81 26.56 20.07 14.94
CA THR A 81 26.38 21.50 15.21
C THR A 81 27.57 22.05 16.03
N PRO A 82 28.62 22.61 15.39
CA PRO A 82 29.84 23.04 16.08
C PRO A 82 29.69 24.32 16.90
N ARG A 83 28.59 25.06 16.75
CA ARG A 83 28.38 26.33 17.48
C ARG A 83 26.94 26.47 17.93
N PRO A 84 26.68 26.53 19.25
CA PRO A 84 25.30 26.61 19.80
C PRO A 84 24.57 27.93 19.52
N GLN A 85 25.26 28.95 19.04
CA GLN A 85 24.73 30.31 19.05
C GLN A 85 24.06 30.80 17.79
N GLU A 86 24.32 30.16 16.62
CA GLU A 86 23.80 30.68 15.34
C GLU A 86 22.59 29.96 14.75
N ASN A 87 22.24 28.78 15.26
CA ASN A 87 21.20 27.95 14.63
C ASN A 87 20.03 27.59 15.55
N THR A 88 19.55 28.55 16.36
CA THR A 88 18.26 28.35 17.03
C THR A 88 17.17 28.40 15.95
N PRO A 89 16.30 27.34 15.86
CA PRO A 89 15.20 27.37 14.89
C PRO A 89 14.33 28.60 15.12
N SER A 90 13.98 29.27 14.02
CA SER A 90 13.07 30.40 14.07
C SER A 90 11.71 29.97 14.65
N TRP A 91 11.00 30.91 15.23
CA TRP A 91 9.65 30.66 15.75
C TRP A 91 8.74 30.10 14.64
N PHE A 92 8.81 30.63 13.43
CA PHE A 92 8.04 30.18 12.28
C PHE A 92 8.37 28.72 11.89
N SER A 93 9.65 28.32 11.82
CA SER A 93 10.03 26.93 11.54
C SER A 93 9.55 25.95 12.61
N SER A 94 9.55 26.38 13.88
CA SER A 94 9.06 25.57 15.01
C SER A 94 7.55 25.35 14.94
N TRP A 95 6.77 26.39 14.59
CA TRP A 95 5.34 26.23 14.39
C TRP A 95 4.99 25.38 13.17
N LEU A 96 5.71 25.54 12.07
CA LEU A 96 5.51 24.70 10.88
C LEU A 96 5.84 23.23 11.20
N GLY A 97 6.92 22.98 11.93
CA GLY A 97 7.26 21.64 12.41
C GLY A 97 6.17 21.04 13.30
N LEU A 98 5.64 21.83 14.24
CA LEU A 98 4.52 21.44 15.08
C LEU A 98 3.28 21.06 14.26
N LEU A 99 2.88 21.92 13.31
CA LEU A 99 1.74 21.66 12.44
C LEU A 99 1.91 20.37 11.63
N LEU A 100 3.10 20.12 11.09
CA LEU A 100 3.41 18.88 10.39
C LEU A 100 3.26 17.65 11.29
N LEU A 101 3.77 17.70 12.52
CA LEU A 101 3.67 16.56 13.45
C LEU A 101 2.23 16.29 13.89
N PHE A 102 1.43 17.33 14.14
CA PHE A 102 0.01 17.17 14.42
C PHE A 102 -0.76 16.66 13.18
N PHE A 103 -0.41 17.14 12.00
CA PHE A 103 -0.97 16.60 10.76
C PHE A 103 -0.68 15.10 10.62
N VAL A 104 0.56 14.67 10.90
CA VAL A 104 0.95 13.24 10.84
C VAL A 104 0.08 12.39 11.77
N ILE A 105 -0.15 12.83 13.01
CA ILE A 105 -0.92 12.03 13.95
C ILE A 105 -2.41 12.04 13.67
N ILE A 106 -2.96 13.18 13.23
CA ILE A 106 -4.40 13.33 12.98
C ILE A 106 -4.81 12.66 11.66
N ARG A 107 -3.96 12.66 10.63
CA ARG A 107 -4.32 12.16 9.30
C ARG A 107 -3.68 10.82 8.95
N PRO A 108 -2.35 10.71 8.74
CA PRO A 108 -1.73 9.43 8.38
C PRO A 108 -1.90 8.33 9.41
N LEU A 109 -1.89 8.69 10.71
CA LEU A 109 -1.98 7.74 11.81
C LEU A 109 -3.39 7.59 12.38
N HIS A 110 -4.38 8.23 11.76
CA HIS A 110 -5.77 8.09 12.16
C HIS A 110 -6.37 6.84 11.52
N LEU A 111 -6.74 5.87 12.35
CA LEU A 111 -7.16 4.53 11.93
C LEU A 111 -8.53 4.48 11.24
N TRP A 112 -9.34 5.52 11.30
CA TRP A 112 -10.70 5.54 10.75
C TRP A 112 -10.74 5.47 9.22
N HIS A 113 -9.67 5.97 8.57
CA HIS A 113 -9.51 5.90 7.13
C HIS A 113 -8.02 5.70 6.84
N LEU A 114 -7.57 4.45 6.87
CA LEU A 114 -6.20 4.11 6.54
C LEU A 114 -5.94 4.48 5.07
N ASP A 115 -5.49 5.72 4.87
CA ASP A 115 -5.05 6.16 3.56
C ASP A 115 -3.62 5.68 3.36
N LEU A 116 -3.47 4.61 2.59
CA LEU A 116 -2.17 4.00 2.32
C LEU A 116 -1.15 4.98 1.76
N ILE A 117 -1.57 6.03 1.05
CA ILE A 117 -0.67 7.04 0.51
C ILE A 117 -0.12 7.91 1.64
N LEU A 118 -1.01 8.48 2.47
CA LEU A 118 -0.61 9.31 3.61
C LEU A 118 0.16 8.49 4.64
N PHE A 119 -0.26 7.25 4.89
CA PHE A 119 0.44 6.35 5.79
C PHE A 119 1.89 6.08 5.34
N ARG A 120 2.13 5.85 4.04
CA ARG A 120 3.48 5.66 3.49
C ARG A 120 4.36 6.87 3.61
N ILE A 121 3.83 8.07 3.45
CA ILE A 121 4.62 9.32 3.56
C ILE A 121 4.72 9.84 5.00
N ALA A 122 4.02 9.23 5.96
CA ALA A 122 4.04 9.65 7.37
C ALA A 122 5.46 9.77 7.96
N PRO A 123 6.40 8.81 7.77
CA PRO A 123 7.76 8.97 8.26
C PRO A 123 8.49 10.16 7.63
N ILE A 124 8.26 10.47 6.34
CA ILE A 124 8.85 11.65 5.69
C ILE A 124 8.35 12.92 6.36
N LEU A 125 7.04 13.05 6.52
CA LEU A 125 6.43 14.22 7.14
C LEU A 125 6.86 14.38 8.61
N ALA A 126 6.94 13.27 9.36
CA ALA A 126 7.45 13.25 10.72
C ALA A 126 8.92 13.69 10.78
N GLY A 127 9.76 13.16 9.88
CA GLY A 127 11.16 13.54 9.75
C GLY A 127 11.35 15.03 9.42
N LEU A 128 10.54 15.56 8.49
CA LEU A 128 10.51 16.99 8.17
C LEU A 128 10.09 17.82 9.39
N GLY A 129 9.01 17.44 10.09
CA GLY A 129 8.53 18.13 11.28
C GLY A 129 9.57 18.14 12.41
N LEU A 130 10.18 16.99 12.71
CA LEU A 130 11.25 16.87 13.70
C LEU A 130 12.51 17.65 13.29
N GLY A 131 12.87 17.65 12.01
CA GLY A 131 13.99 18.42 11.48
C GLY A 131 13.77 19.93 11.62
N LEU A 132 12.58 20.43 11.28
CA LEU A 132 12.21 21.83 11.46
C LEU A 132 12.18 22.24 12.94
N LEU A 133 11.71 21.37 13.81
CA LEU A 133 11.78 21.59 15.27
C LEU A 133 13.21 21.56 15.80
N SER A 134 14.07 20.71 15.25
CA SER A 134 15.44 20.52 15.73
C SER A 134 16.38 21.63 15.27
N PHE A 135 16.41 21.87 13.96
CA PHE A 135 17.44 22.66 13.27
C PHE A 135 16.88 23.89 12.55
N GLY A 136 15.56 24.00 12.37
CA GLY A 136 14.96 25.05 11.54
C GLY A 136 15.27 24.91 10.06
N PHE A 137 14.99 25.95 9.28
CA PHE A 137 15.24 25.97 7.83
C PHE A 137 16.73 25.94 7.47
N SER A 138 17.58 26.58 8.27
CA SER A 138 19.03 26.59 8.04
C SER A 138 19.61 25.18 8.15
N GLY A 139 19.20 24.42 9.17
CA GLY A 139 19.62 23.03 9.35
C GLY A 139 19.06 22.11 8.27
N PHE A 140 17.82 22.34 7.81
CA PHE A 140 17.27 21.59 6.68
C PHE A 140 18.13 21.78 5.41
N ARG A 141 18.55 22.99 5.09
CA ARG A 141 19.42 23.27 3.95
C ARG A 141 20.79 22.55 4.09
N GLN A 142 21.30 22.41 5.31
CA GLN A 142 22.55 21.69 5.57
C GLN A 142 22.39 20.17 5.40
N HIS A 143 21.22 19.61 5.79
CA HIS A 143 20.97 18.15 5.82
C HIS A 143 20.04 17.66 4.70
N TRP A 144 19.81 18.47 3.64
CA TRP A 144 18.86 18.14 2.57
C TRP A 144 19.12 16.80 1.88
N ARG A 145 20.41 16.39 1.79
CA ARG A 145 20.79 15.09 1.19
C ARG A 145 20.22 13.90 1.95
N LEU A 146 20.20 13.99 3.27
CA LEU A 146 19.64 12.94 4.12
C LEU A 146 18.09 12.89 4.04
N PHE A 147 17.45 14.04 3.93
CA PHE A 147 16.00 14.10 3.66
C PHE A 147 15.66 13.56 2.26
N LEU A 148 16.47 13.89 1.26
CA LEU A 148 16.32 13.32 -0.07
C LEU A 148 16.45 11.79 -0.05
N LEU A 149 17.45 11.27 0.67
CA LEU A 149 17.61 9.83 0.86
C LEU A 149 16.38 9.18 1.48
N LEU A 150 15.83 9.79 2.54
CA LEU A 150 14.60 9.32 3.19
C LEU A 150 13.42 9.31 2.22
N CYS A 151 13.26 10.38 1.42
CA CYS A 151 12.24 10.45 0.38
C CYS A 151 12.40 9.34 -0.66
N LEU A 152 13.62 9.10 -1.14
CA LEU A 152 13.92 8.06 -2.11
C LEU A 152 13.68 6.66 -1.53
N MET A 153 14.00 6.42 -0.26
CA MET A 153 13.73 5.13 0.38
C MET A 153 12.24 4.78 0.42
N LEU A 154 11.39 5.77 0.70
CA LEU A 154 9.94 5.58 0.82
C LEU A 154 9.20 5.71 -0.52
N PHE A 155 9.90 6.12 -1.56
CA PHE A 155 9.31 6.29 -2.88
C PHE A 155 8.78 4.96 -3.44
N PRO A 156 7.56 4.91 -4.04
CA PRO A 156 6.91 3.69 -4.48
C PRO A 156 7.47 3.17 -5.82
N PHE A 157 8.77 2.86 -5.88
CA PHE A 157 9.44 2.37 -7.09
C PHE A 157 8.79 1.12 -7.69
N GLY A 158 8.15 0.28 -6.86
CA GLY A 158 7.46 -0.91 -7.33
C GLY A 158 6.33 -0.61 -8.32
N ARG A 159 5.62 0.52 -8.15
CA ARG A 159 4.59 0.94 -9.11
C ARG A 159 5.18 1.38 -10.45
N ILE A 160 6.30 2.09 -10.41
CA ILE A 160 7.01 2.48 -11.64
C ILE A 160 7.53 1.25 -12.36
N ALA A 161 8.13 0.31 -11.64
CA ALA A 161 8.62 -0.93 -12.22
C ALA A 161 7.50 -1.78 -12.85
N THR A 162 6.30 -1.80 -12.26
CA THR A 162 5.13 -2.47 -12.86
C THR A 162 4.68 -1.81 -14.16
N ILE A 163 4.76 -0.47 -14.24
CA ILE A 163 4.44 0.29 -15.46
C ILE A 163 5.52 0.04 -16.54
N LEU A 164 6.77 -0.11 -16.14
CA LEU A 164 7.89 -0.36 -17.06
C LEU A 164 8.05 -1.84 -17.44
N GLU A 165 7.36 -2.76 -16.77
CA GLU A 165 7.44 -4.20 -17.01
C GLU A 165 7.25 -4.58 -18.49
N PRO A 166 6.26 -4.06 -19.24
CA PRO A 166 6.09 -4.39 -20.66
C PRO A 166 7.28 -3.96 -21.53
N LEU A 167 8.07 -2.99 -21.10
CA LEU A 167 9.27 -2.53 -21.79
C LEU A 167 10.50 -3.36 -21.40
N LEU A 168 10.59 -3.75 -20.12
CA LEU A 168 11.76 -4.47 -19.59
C LEU A 168 11.69 -5.97 -19.81
N HIS A 169 10.51 -6.53 -20.10
CA HIS A 169 10.26 -7.97 -20.29
C HIS A 169 10.84 -8.84 -19.16
N LEU A 170 10.84 -8.29 -17.93
CA LEU A 170 11.49 -8.94 -16.77
C LEU A 170 10.84 -10.28 -16.43
N SER A 171 9.52 -10.39 -16.60
CA SER A 171 8.76 -11.64 -16.39
C SER A 171 9.20 -12.74 -17.36
N GLU A 172 9.37 -12.41 -18.64
CA GLU A 172 9.82 -13.34 -19.66
C GLU A 172 11.28 -13.76 -19.45
N LEU A 173 12.16 -12.80 -19.14
CA LEU A 173 13.56 -13.07 -18.81
C LEU A 173 13.67 -13.98 -17.57
N THR A 174 12.86 -13.71 -16.52
CA THR A 174 12.84 -14.56 -15.32
C THR A 174 12.35 -15.97 -15.65
N ALA A 175 11.31 -16.12 -16.48
CA ALA A 175 10.80 -17.43 -16.91
C ALA A 175 11.88 -18.21 -17.68
N THR A 176 12.56 -17.56 -18.62
CA THR A 176 13.64 -18.15 -19.43
C THR A 176 14.77 -18.65 -18.55
N VAL A 177 15.30 -17.81 -17.65
CA VAL A 177 16.43 -18.18 -16.78
C VAL A 177 16.02 -19.25 -15.78
N SER A 178 14.79 -19.21 -15.25
CA SER A 178 14.29 -20.23 -14.33
C SER A 178 14.14 -21.59 -15.00
N ALA A 179 13.62 -21.64 -16.24
CA ALA A 179 13.53 -22.87 -17.01
C ALA A 179 14.91 -23.43 -17.34
N PHE A 180 15.88 -22.56 -17.70
CA PHE A 180 17.26 -22.92 -17.92
C PHE A 180 17.90 -23.55 -16.65
N LEU A 181 17.75 -22.91 -15.50
CA LEU A 181 18.25 -23.46 -14.24
C LEU A 181 17.66 -24.84 -13.95
N LEU A 182 16.36 -25.02 -14.12
CA LEU A 182 15.68 -26.30 -13.94
C LEU A 182 16.20 -27.36 -14.90
N HIS A 183 16.42 -27.01 -16.17
CA HIS A 183 16.95 -27.94 -17.17
C HIS A 183 18.34 -28.45 -16.78
N TYR A 184 19.23 -27.58 -16.32
CA TYR A 184 20.58 -27.97 -15.89
C TYR A 184 20.60 -28.80 -14.60
N ILE A 185 19.59 -28.68 -13.75
CA ILE A 185 19.42 -29.52 -12.54
C ILE A 185 18.83 -30.89 -12.91
N GLY A 186 18.39 -31.10 -14.16
CA GLY A 186 17.87 -32.38 -14.67
C GLY A 186 16.35 -32.47 -14.76
N PHE A 187 15.62 -31.34 -14.59
CA PHE A 187 14.19 -31.31 -14.83
C PHE A 187 13.89 -31.06 -16.32
N PRO A 188 12.89 -31.75 -16.92
CA PRO A 188 12.48 -31.50 -18.32
C PRO A 188 11.63 -30.22 -18.41
N ALA A 189 12.25 -29.08 -18.09
CA ALA A 189 11.60 -27.77 -18.07
C ALA A 189 11.69 -27.11 -19.45
N THR A 190 10.59 -26.48 -19.87
CA THR A 190 10.51 -25.65 -21.06
C THR A 190 9.86 -24.33 -20.72
N HIS A 191 10.10 -23.26 -21.49
CA HIS A 191 9.43 -21.98 -21.32
C HIS A 191 8.75 -21.53 -22.61
N TYR A 192 7.66 -20.79 -22.48
CA TYR A 192 6.99 -20.10 -23.57
C TYR A 192 6.50 -18.74 -23.08
N GLY A 193 7.09 -17.66 -23.56
CA GLY A 193 6.87 -16.32 -23.05
C GLY A 193 7.08 -16.28 -21.53
N ILE A 194 6.03 -15.90 -20.77
CA ILE A 194 6.07 -15.82 -19.32
C ILE A 194 5.77 -17.14 -18.58
N PHE A 195 5.57 -18.24 -19.32
CA PHE A 195 5.21 -19.53 -18.73
C PHE A 195 6.42 -20.45 -18.60
N VAL A 196 6.61 -21.04 -17.43
CA VAL A 196 7.54 -22.15 -17.17
C VAL A 196 6.73 -23.43 -17.07
N LYS A 197 7.00 -24.41 -17.93
CA LYS A 197 6.26 -25.67 -18.03
C LYS A 197 7.14 -26.84 -17.65
N LEU A 198 6.60 -27.69 -16.75
CA LEU A 198 7.11 -29.01 -16.42
C LEU A 198 6.03 -30.07 -16.70
N PRO A 199 6.37 -31.39 -16.74
CA PRO A 199 5.36 -32.44 -16.85
C PRO A 199 4.31 -32.42 -15.74
N THR A 200 4.68 -31.91 -14.56
CA THR A 200 3.83 -31.80 -13.37
C THR A 200 2.88 -30.61 -13.38
N GLY A 201 3.05 -29.65 -14.29
CA GLY A 201 2.23 -28.44 -14.40
C GLY A 201 2.96 -27.25 -15.02
N GLN A 202 2.29 -26.10 -15.01
CA GLN A 202 2.89 -24.85 -15.51
C GLN A 202 2.69 -23.71 -14.53
N VAL A 203 3.64 -22.78 -14.47
CA VAL A 203 3.58 -21.55 -13.66
C VAL A 203 3.66 -20.34 -14.59
N SER A 204 2.76 -19.38 -14.40
CA SER A 204 2.80 -18.07 -15.05
C SER A 204 3.61 -17.09 -14.19
N VAL A 205 4.64 -16.50 -14.76
CA VAL A 205 5.52 -15.55 -14.07
C VAL A 205 5.00 -14.13 -14.27
N GLY A 206 4.31 -13.60 -13.27
CA GLY A 206 3.95 -12.19 -13.24
C GLY A 206 5.00 -11.35 -12.51
N TYR A 207 4.96 -10.02 -12.64
CA TYR A 207 5.92 -9.11 -12.00
C TYR A 207 6.14 -9.37 -10.49
N PRO A 208 5.11 -9.67 -9.66
CA PRO A 208 5.33 -9.97 -8.24
C PRO A 208 6.19 -11.22 -7.97
N CYS A 209 6.25 -12.13 -8.95
CA CYS A 209 7.02 -13.38 -8.84
C CYS A 209 8.44 -13.25 -9.40
N THR A 210 8.73 -12.19 -10.16
CA THR A 210 10.07 -11.93 -10.68
C THR A 210 11.02 -11.48 -9.56
N GLY A 211 12.31 -11.35 -9.88
CA GLY A 211 13.27 -10.70 -8.98
C GLY A 211 13.02 -9.19 -8.79
N GLY A 212 12.12 -8.56 -9.55
CA GLY A 212 11.87 -7.12 -9.52
C GLY A 212 11.59 -6.53 -8.14
N PRO A 213 10.65 -7.06 -7.35
CA PRO A 213 10.42 -6.59 -5.98
C PRO A 213 11.63 -6.71 -5.06
N ILE A 214 12.42 -7.79 -5.21
CA ILE A 214 13.65 -8.02 -4.44
C ILE A 214 14.72 -7.02 -4.86
N ILE A 215 14.93 -6.81 -6.17
CA ILE A 215 15.85 -5.81 -6.72
C ILE A 215 15.56 -4.43 -6.13
N ILE A 216 14.28 -3.99 -6.14
CA ILE A 216 13.89 -2.70 -5.59
C ILE A 216 14.20 -2.60 -4.10
N SER A 217 13.95 -3.66 -3.33
CA SER A 217 14.25 -3.70 -1.90
C SER A 217 15.76 -3.57 -1.65
N LEU A 218 16.58 -4.29 -2.41
CA LEU A 218 18.03 -4.21 -2.32
C LEU A 218 18.57 -2.86 -2.81
N LEU A 219 18.01 -2.27 -3.87
CA LEU A 219 18.38 -0.93 -4.34
C LEU A 219 18.09 0.15 -3.30
N ARG A 220 17.01 0.02 -2.52
CA ARG A 220 16.75 0.90 -1.38
C ARG A 220 17.82 0.80 -0.31
N LEU A 221 18.27 -0.42 0.03
CA LEU A 221 19.40 -0.61 0.93
C LEU A 221 20.69 -0.07 0.34
N THR A 222 20.88 -0.21 -0.97
CA THR A 222 22.02 0.37 -1.70
C THR A 222 22.09 1.88 -1.53
N LEU A 223 20.96 2.61 -1.50
CA LEU A 223 20.97 4.05 -1.28
C LEU A 223 21.67 4.45 0.02
N LEU A 224 21.49 3.66 1.09
CA LEU A 224 22.22 3.88 2.36
C LEU A 224 23.72 3.63 2.20
N SER A 225 24.08 2.53 1.55
CA SER A 225 25.46 2.12 1.35
C SER A 225 26.21 3.05 0.38
N VAL A 226 25.55 3.56 -0.67
CA VAL A 226 26.13 4.50 -1.65
C VAL A 226 26.48 5.85 -1.02
N VAL A 227 25.75 6.30 0.00
CA VAL A 227 26.11 7.52 0.75
C VAL A 227 27.44 7.34 1.49
N MET A 228 27.73 6.11 1.92
CA MET A 228 28.97 5.75 2.62
C MET A 228 30.11 5.35 1.66
N ALA A 229 29.80 5.03 0.41
CA ALA A 229 30.80 4.60 -0.56
C ALA A 229 31.62 5.77 -1.09
N LEU A 230 32.96 5.61 -1.06
CA LEU A 230 33.93 6.67 -1.31
C LEU A 230 34.22 6.92 -2.78
N THR A 231 34.30 5.86 -3.57
CA THR A 231 34.66 5.95 -4.98
C THR A 231 33.48 5.61 -5.89
N TRP A 232 33.52 6.14 -7.11
CA TRP A 232 32.50 5.88 -8.12
C TRP A 232 32.34 4.39 -8.44
N TRP A 233 33.42 3.63 -8.47
CA TRP A 233 33.43 2.18 -8.71
C TRP A 233 32.67 1.39 -7.65
N HIS A 234 32.86 1.68 -6.38
CA HIS A 234 32.14 1.01 -5.30
C HIS A 234 30.64 1.27 -5.38
N ARG A 235 30.22 2.48 -5.77
CA ARG A 235 28.81 2.81 -5.94
C ARG A 235 28.15 1.96 -7.02
N TRP A 236 28.79 1.83 -8.19
CA TRP A 236 28.27 1.00 -9.25
C TRP A 236 28.32 -0.50 -8.93
N ALA A 237 29.39 -0.96 -8.29
CA ALA A 237 29.50 -2.34 -7.82
C ALA A 237 28.34 -2.72 -6.87
N LEU A 238 27.98 -1.84 -5.93
CA LEU A 238 26.83 -2.04 -5.04
C LEU A 238 25.51 -2.11 -5.79
N VAL A 239 25.28 -1.19 -6.74
CA VAL A 239 24.05 -1.19 -7.55
C VAL A 239 23.93 -2.47 -8.40
N ILE A 240 25.02 -2.84 -9.09
CA ILE A 240 25.05 -4.07 -9.92
C ILE A 240 24.83 -5.31 -9.06
N SER A 241 25.50 -5.39 -7.89
CA SER A 241 25.31 -6.50 -6.96
C SER A 241 23.86 -6.64 -6.49
N ALA A 242 23.18 -5.51 -6.19
CA ALA A 242 21.76 -5.51 -5.82
C ALA A 242 20.87 -6.07 -6.93
N ILE A 243 21.12 -5.66 -8.19
CA ILE A 243 20.37 -6.13 -9.35
C ILE A 243 20.61 -7.63 -9.56
N VAL A 244 21.86 -8.07 -9.57
CA VAL A 244 22.23 -9.48 -9.82
C VAL A 244 21.67 -10.40 -8.73
N VAL A 245 21.89 -10.07 -7.46
CA VAL A 245 21.39 -10.88 -6.33
C VAL A 245 19.87 -10.95 -6.34
N GLY A 246 19.20 -9.81 -6.53
CA GLY A 246 17.74 -9.77 -6.56
C GLY A 246 17.14 -10.55 -7.73
N PHE A 247 17.72 -10.42 -8.92
CA PHE A 247 17.28 -11.16 -10.10
C PHE A 247 17.48 -12.67 -9.95
N LEU A 248 18.67 -13.13 -9.56
CA LEU A 248 18.97 -14.55 -9.39
C LEU A 248 18.07 -15.18 -8.30
N THR A 249 17.86 -14.48 -7.19
CA THR A 249 16.94 -14.96 -6.14
C THR A 249 15.52 -15.10 -6.67
N GLY A 250 15.04 -14.17 -7.49
CA GLY A 250 13.75 -14.28 -8.18
C GLY A 250 13.65 -15.49 -9.09
N CYS A 251 14.68 -15.74 -9.90
CA CYS A 251 14.75 -16.92 -10.78
C CYS A 251 14.71 -18.24 -9.98
N ILE A 252 15.45 -18.33 -8.87
CA ILE A 252 15.45 -19.49 -7.98
C ILE A 252 14.06 -19.69 -7.36
N ARG A 253 13.40 -18.62 -6.93
CA ARG A 253 12.04 -18.68 -6.40
C ARG A 253 11.06 -19.23 -7.44
N VAL A 254 11.09 -18.73 -8.67
CA VAL A 254 10.22 -19.21 -9.77
C VAL A 254 10.51 -20.66 -10.09
N ALA A 255 11.77 -21.07 -10.13
CA ALA A 255 12.17 -22.46 -10.34
C ALA A 255 11.60 -23.38 -9.24
N LEU A 256 11.70 -22.98 -7.96
CA LEU A 256 11.09 -23.72 -6.86
C LEU A 256 9.57 -23.84 -7.03
N LEU A 257 8.89 -22.73 -7.33
CA LEU A 257 7.43 -22.71 -7.52
C LEU A 257 6.99 -23.62 -8.66
N ALA A 258 7.76 -23.70 -9.75
CA ALA A 258 7.48 -24.59 -10.87
C ALA A 258 7.57 -26.07 -10.49
N VAL A 259 8.53 -26.45 -9.63
CA VAL A 259 8.68 -27.84 -9.15
C VAL A 259 7.52 -28.25 -8.24
N ILE A 260 7.07 -27.34 -7.36
CA ILE A 260 6.04 -27.65 -6.35
C ILE A 260 4.61 -27.35 -6.81
N VAL A 261 4.39 -26.92 -8.07
CA VAL A 261 3.07 -26.48 -8.59
C VAL A 261 1.97 -27.54 -8.42
N HIS A 262 2.33 -28.82 -8.39
CA HIS A 262 1.38 -29.93 -8.21
C HIS A 262 0.84 -30.03 -6.77
N ASN A 263 1.55 -29.48 -5.78
CA ASN A 263 1.12 -29.45 -4.38
C ASN A 263 0.62 -28.04 -4.03
N LYS A 264 -0.72 -27.89 -4.00
CA LYS A 264 -1.36 -26.59 -3.78
C LYS A 264 -0.97 -25.94 -2.45
N GLU A 265 -0.87 -26.70 -1.36
CA GLU A 265 -0.54 -26.13 -0.03
C GLU A 265 0.89 -25.60 0.01
N LEU A 266 1.86 -26.36 -0.52
CA LEU A 266 3.24 -25.91 -0.63
C LEU A 266 3.37 -24.72 -1.58
N PHE A 267 2.64 -24.73 -2.70
CA PHE A 267 2.66 -23.65 -3.66
C PHE A 267 2.11 -22.36 -3.04
N ASP A 268 0.96 -22.41 -2.36
CA ASP A 268 0.34 -21.25 -1.72
C ASP A 268 1.24 -20.68 -0.60
N TYR A 269 1.92 -21.53 0.17
CA TYR A 269 2.89 -21.10 1.17
C TYR A 269 4.07 -20.34 0.56
N TRP A 270 4.77 -20.94 -0.43
CA TRP A 270 5.98 -20.36 -1.03
C TRP A 270 5.68 -19.21 -2.00
N HIS A 271 4.52 -19.26 -2.66
CA HIS A 271 4.03 -18.15 -3.50
C HIS A 271 3.57 -16.97 -2.65
N GLY A 272 3.00 -17.24 -1.49
CA GLY A 272 2.44 -16.24 -0.58
C GLY A 272 3.47 -15.31 0.05
N ALA A 273 2.97 -14.47 0.98
CA ALA A 273 3.75 -13.45 1.67
C ALA A 273 4.91 -14.04 2.49
N THR A 274 4.69 -15.18 3.15
CA THR A 274 5.68 -15.85 3.99
C THR A 274 6.87 -16.33 3.16
N GLY A 275 6.62 -17.09 2.10
CA GLY A 275 7.68 -17.58 1.20
C GLY A 275 8.42 -16.44 0.52
N GLY A 276 7.69 -15.42 0.02
CA GLY A 276 8.29 -14.21 -0.54
C GLY A 276 9.21 -13.49 0.44
N GLY A 277 8.82 -13.43 1.71
CA GLY A 277 9.62 -12.84 2.79
C GLY A 277 10.93 -13.60 3.04
N ILE A 278 10.91 -14.94 3.01
CA ILE A 278 12.10 -15.79 3.17
C ILE A 278 13.11 -15.51 2.05
N PHE A 279 12.68 -15.47 0.79
CA PHE A 279 13.57 -15.18 -0.34
C PHE A 279 14.16 -13.76 -0.25
N THR A 280 13.34 -12.79 0.16
CA THR A 280 13.81 -11.40 0.35
C THR A 280 14.84 -11.31 1.48
N ALA A 281 14.62 -12.00 2.60
CA ALA A 281 15.56 -12.06 3.72
C ALA A 281 16.90 -12.71 3.29
N PHE A 282 16.84 -13.82 2.57
CA PHE A 282 18.01 -14.50 2.04
C PHE A 282 18.82 -13.61 1.08
N ALA A 283 18.15 -12.95 0.13
CA ALA A 283 18.79 -11.99 -0.77
C ALA A 283 19.43 -10.84 -0.01
N THR A 284 18.77 -10.34 1.04
CA THR A 284 19.29 -9.25 1.89
C THR A 284 20.55 -9.66 2.62
N ILE A 285 20.61 -10.89 3.16
CA ILE A 285 21.80 -11.43 3.85
C ILE A 285 22.96 -11.55 2.86
N ILE A 286 22.75 -12.15 1.68
CA ILE A 286 23.78 -12.26 0.64
C ILE A 286 24.28 -10.87 0.25
N TYR A 287 23.36 -9.93 0.01
CA TYR A 287 23.72 -8.57 -0.36
C TYR A 287 24.50 -7.85 0.75
N ALA A 288 24.12 -8.04 2.02
CA ALA A 288 24.85 -7.46 3.16
C ALA A 288 26.28 -8.00 3.26
N LEU A 289 26.48 -9.30 3.01
CA LEU A 289 27.81 -9.91 2.96
C LEU A 289 28.66 -9.34 1.82
N LEU A 290 28.05 -9.16 0.65
CA LEU A 290 28.72 -8.51 -0.50
C LEU A 290 29.06 -7.05 -0.21
N CYS A 291 28.17 -6.30 0.43
CA CYS A 291 28.45 -4.93 0.87
C CYS A 291 29.62 -4.88 1.86
N ASN A 292 29.67 -5.79 2.84
CA ASN A 292 30.78 -5.86 3.79
C ASN A 292 32.11 -6.21 3.12
N TRP A 293 32.09 -7.03 2.08
CA TRP A 293 33.28 -7.35 1.29
C TRP A 293 33.71 -6.21 0.36
N LEU A 294 32.76 -5.51 -0.25
CA LEU A 294 33.01 -4.40 -1.17
C LEU A 294 33.38 -3.08 -0.45
N LEU A 295 32.95 -2.88 0.80
CA LEU A 295 33.20 -1.68 1.58
C LEU A 295 34.19 -2.00 2.71
N PRO A 296 35.51 -1.70 2.58
CA PRO A 296 36.47 -1.95 3.62
C PRO A 296 36.14 -1.20 4.91
N LEU A 297 36.11 -1.92 6.04
CA LEU A 297 35.73 -1.41 7.36
C LEU A 297 36.62 -0.28 7.87
N GLU A 298 37.87 -0.17 7.40
CA GLU A 298 38.82 0.88 7.78
C GLU A 298 38.32 2.30 7.52
N TYR A 299 37.44 2.46 6.52
CA TYR A 299 36.86 3.76 6.16
C TYR A 299 35.72 4.24 7.07
N LEU A 300 35.05 3.33 7.76
CA LEU A 300 34.03 3.69 8.75
C LEU A 300 34.64 4.26 10.02
N SER A 301 35.87 3.88 10.32
CA SER A 301 36.60 4.32 11.50
C SER A 301 37.21 5.73 11.36
N GLN A 302 37.65 6.11 10.15
CA GLN A 302 38.38 7.37 9.93
C GLN A 302 37.52 8.64 9.97
N ASN A 303 36.20 8.52 9.80
CA ASN A 303 35.27 9.65 9.80
C ASN A 303 34.40 9.74 11.06
N GLN A 304 34.77 9.07 12.15
CA GLN A 304 34.11 9.32 13.42
C GLN A 304 34.61 10.65 13.99
N PRO A 305 33.77 11.68 14.09
CA PRO A 305 34.15 12.89 14.82
C PRO A 305 34.50 12.50 16.24
N ASP A 306 35.63 13.03 16.75
CA ASP A 306 36.08 12.80 18.11
C ASP A 306 34.94 12.97 19.11
N ALA A 307 34.59 11.88 19.77
CA ALA A 307 33.48 11.84 20.72
C ALA A 307 33.71 12.72 21.99
N SER A 308 34.92 13.27 22.12
CA SER A 308 35.39 13.96 23.33
C SER A 308 34.88 15.40 23.51
N GLN A 309 34.17 15.99 22.55
CA GLN A 309 33.73 17.39 22.63
C GLN A 309 32.23 17.65 22.30
N ILE A 310 31.33 16.72 22.58
CA ILE A 310 29.92 16.97 22.38
C ILE A 310 29.39 17.78 23.57
N ILE A 311 29.56 19.10 23.52
CA ILE A 311 28.92 20.01 24.47
C ILE A 311 27.47 20.22 24.00
N HIS A 312 26.53 19.54 24.63
CA HIS A 312 25.11 19.78 24.40
C HIS A 312 24.69 21.08 25.10
N PRO A 313 24.27 22.12 24.36
CA PRO A 313 23.82 23.35 24.99
C PRO A 313 22.51 23.09 25.76
N LYS A 314 22.43 23.67 26.95
CA LYS A 314 21.21 23.63 27.76
C LYS A 314 20.09 24.37 27.03
N ILE A 315 18.91 23.79 27.03
CA ILE A 315 17.73 24.37 26.37
C ILE A 315 17.22 25.59 27.12
N HIS A 316 16.85 26.65 26.40
CA HIS A 316 16.21 27.82 26.98
C HIS A 316 14.83 27.46 27.58
N PRO A 317 14.43 28.00 28.76
CA PRO A 317 13.18 27.63 29.44
C PRO A 317 11.91 27.73 28.57
N LYS A 318 11.77 28.80 27.78
CA LYS A 318 10.62 28.99 26.87
C LYS A 318 10.53 27.88 25.82
N ARG A 319 11.68 27.49 25.26
CA ARG A 319 11.77 26.42 24.26
C ARG A 319 11.49 25.06 24.87
N ARG A 320 11.97 24.82 26.09
CA ARG A 320 11.66 23.61 26.86
C ARG A 320 10.17 23.46 27.07
N LEU A 321 9.48 24.53 27.51
CA LEU A 321 8.03 24.52 27.69
C LEU A 321 7.28 24.21 26.40
N PHE A 322 7.71 24.80 25.28
CA PHE A 322 7.16 24.55 23.95
C PHE A 322 7.30 23.07 23.54
N LEU A 323 8.48 22.46 23.70
CA LEU A 323 8.69 21.05 23.32
C LEU A 323 7.95 20.08 24.26
N VAL A 324 7.87 20.36 25.55
CA VAL A 324 7.05 19.60 26.52
C VAL A 324 5.58 19.64 26.10
N GLY A 325 5.07 20.85 25.83
CA GLY A 325 3.70 21.04 25.37
C GLY A 325 3.41 20.30 24.06
N THR A 326 4.33 20.34 23.11
CA THR A 326 4.25 19.60 21.84
C THR A 326 4.17 18.09 22.09
N TRP A 327 5.07 17.54 22.91
CA TRP A 327 5.11 16.10 23.20
C TRP A 327 3.86 15.63 23.92
N LEU A 328 3.45 16.34 24.98
CA LEU A 328 2.20 16.04 25.69
C LEU A 328 0.98 16.14 24.77
N GLY A 329 0.91 17.17 23.93
CA GLY A 329 -0.15 17.31 22.94
C GLY A 329 -0.23 16.14 21.98
N ILE A 330 0.90 15.66 21.47
CA ILE A 330 0.98 14.48 20.60
C ILE A 330 0.51 13.22 21.34
N ILE A 331 0.95 13.00 22.58
CA ILE A 331 0.53 11.85 23.41
C ILE A 331 -0.99 11.89 23.66
N ILE A 332 -1.52 13.04 24.09
CA ILE A 332 -2.96 13.19 24.36
C ILE A 332 -3.76 12.94 23.09
N THR A 333 -3.33 13.48 21.95
CA THR A 333 -4.00 13.26 20.66
C THR A 333 -3.93 11.78 20.26
N ALA A 334 -2.78 11.12 20.44
CA ALA A 334 -2.64 9.69 20.14
C ALA A 334 -3.59 8.83 21.01
N ILE A 335 -3.62 9.08 22.32
CA ILE A 335 -4.51 8.36 23.26
C ILE A 335 -5.98 8.61 22.88
N TYR A 336 -6.35 9.85 22.60
CA TYR A 336 -7.71 10.20 22.18
C TYR A 336 -8.12 9.44 20.92
N LEU A 337 -7.26 9.42 19.89
CA LEU A 337 -7.52 8.72 18.63
C LEU A 337 -7.64 7.20 18.83
N ILE A 338 -6.77 6.59 19.64
CA ILE A 338 -6.83 5.15 19.95
C ILE A 338 -8.11 4.79 20.72
N THR A 339 -8.51 5.61 21.68
CA THR A 339 -9.69 5.31 22.51
C THR A 339 -11.03 5.56 21.80
N THR A 340 -11.08 6.52 20.87
CA THR A 340 -12.31 6.81 20.11
C THR A 340 -12.53 5.86 18.93
N GLN A 341 -11.55 5.05 18.58
CA GLN A 341 -11.54 4.17 17.42
C GLN A 341 -12.48 2.95 17.52
N SER A 342 -12.91 2.56 18.71
CA SER A 342 -13.57 1.27 18.97
C SER A 342 -14.99 1.12 18.37
N ASN A 343 -15.60 2.12 17.74
CA ASN A 343 -17.02 2.09 17.39
C ASN A 343 -17.42 2.37 15.93
N ILE A 344 -16.48 2.56 15.01
CA ILE A 344 -16.85 2.85 13.61
C ILE A 344 -16.30 1.78 12.67
N SER A 345 -17.04 0.71 12.55
CA SER A 345 -16.93 -0.16 11.38
C SER A 345 -17.56 0.57 10.18
N ILE A 346 -16.74 1.06 9.27
CA ILE A 346 -17.24 1.60 8.01
C ILE A 346 -17.80 0.44 7.20
N HIS A 347 -19.11 0.26 7.29
CA HIS A 347 -19.80 -0.60 6.36
C HIS A 347 -19.76 0.07 4.98
N ASN A 348 -18.74 -0.28 4.20
CA ASN A 348 -18.65 0.07 2.76
C ASN A 348 -19.70 -0.65 1.91
N SER A 349 -20.83 -1.06 2.50
CA SER A 349 -21.88 -1.75 1.78
C SER A 349 -22.62 -0.78 0.87
N ILE A 350 -22.65 -1.09 -0.41
CA ILE A 350 -23.53 -0.44 -1.38
C ILE A 350 -24.94 -0.95 -1.05
N ASN A 351 -25.82 -0.07 -0.56
CA ASN A 351 -27.22 -0.42 -0.34
C ASN A 351 -27.99 -0.22 -1.64
N LEU A 352 -28.20 -1.31 -2.36
CA LEU A 352 -29.11 -1.32 -3.50
C LEU A 352 -30.57 -1.29 -2.99
N PRO A 353 -31.44 -0.49 -3.61
CA PRO A 353 -32.88 -0.50 -3.28
C PRO A 353 -33.49 -1.88 -3.58
N ASP A 354 -34.58 -2.23 -2.91
CA ASP A 354 -35.29 -3.48 -3.19
C ASP A 354 -36.15 -3.37 -4.46
N LYS A 355 -36.50 -2.17 -4.88
CA LYS A 355 -37.18 -1.90 -6.14
C LYS A 355 -36.23 -1.19 -7.09
N LEU A 356 -35.95 -1.84 -8.21
CA LEU A 356 -35.13 -1.30 -9.28
C LEU A 356 -35.98 -1.23 -10.57
N PRO A 357 -36.71 -0.11 -10.80
CA PRO A 357 -37.60 -0.01 -11.95
C PRO A 357 -36.81 0.03 -13.26
N LEU A 358 -37.15 -0.84 -14.18
CA LEU A 358 -36.66 -0.86 -15.56
C LEU A 358 -37.84 -0.61 -16.51
N ASN A 359 -37.59 0.20 -17.55
CA ASN A 359 -38.62 0.44 -18.58
C ASN A 359 -38.95 -0.89 -19.30
N GLN A 360 -40.22 -1.14 -19.54
CA GLN A 360 -40.73 -2.34 -20.21
C GLN A 360 -40.53 -3.68 -19.47
N TRP A 361 -39.91 -3.67 -18.28
CA TRP A 361 -39.63 -4.85 -17.47
C TRP A 361 -40.41 -4.80 -16.16
N GLN A 362 -41.01 -5.92 -15.79
CA GLN A 362 -41.70 -6.09 -14.51
C GLN A 362 -40.79 -6.89 -13.57
N GLN A 363 -40.46 -6.30 -12.44
CA GLN A 363 -39.70 -6.99 -11.40
C GLN A 363 -40.57 -8.08 -10.76
N THR A 364 -40.07 -9.31 -10.74
CA THR A 364 -40.80 -10.48 -10.19
C THR A 364 -40.27 -10.88 -8.82
N GLN A 365 -38.98 -10.92 -8.66
CA GLN A 365 -38.32 -11.40 -7.43
C GLN A 365 -37.04 -10.66 -7.14
N VAL A 366 -36.74 -10.51 -5.85
CA VAL A 366 -35.42 -10.03 -5.36
C VAL A 366 -34.88 -11.03 -4.34
N THR A 367 -33.63 -11.44 -4.50
CA THR A 367 -32.97 -12.33 -3.57
C THR A 367 -31.64 -11.73 -3.15
N SER A 368 -31.32 -11.83 -1.86
CA SER A 368 -30.02 -11.44 -1.31
C SER A 368 -29.37 -12.69 -0.74
N VAL A 369 -28.18 -13.03 -1.23
CA VAL A 369 -27.44 -14.22 -0.82
C VAL A 369 -26.08 -13.78 -0.31
N ARG A 370 -25.72 -14.20 0.90
CA ARG A 370 -24.38 -14.11 1.42
C ARG A 370 -23.71 -15.46 1.24
N ASP A 371 -22.64 -15.48 0.48
CA ASP A 371 -21.80 -16.66 0.34
C ASP A 371 -20.90 -16.76 1.57
N SER A 372 -21.08 -17.82 2.35
CA SER A 372 -20.36 -18.05 3.61
C SER A 372 -18.89 -18.42 3.40
N GLU A 373 -18.54 -18.99 2.25
CA GLU A 373 -17.16 -19.41 1.96
C GLU A 373 -16.30 -18.24 1.47
N SER A 374 -16.87 -17.34 0.66
CA SER A 374 -16.14 -16.23 0.04
C SER A 374 -16.41 -14.86 0.69
N ASP A 375 -17.27 -14.78 1.71
CA ASP A 375 -17.78 -13.54 2.34
C ASP A 375 -18.31 -12.51 1.32
N LYS A 376 -18.85 -13.00 0.19
CA LYS A 376 -19.37 -12.18 -0.89
C LYS A 376 -20.89 -12.01 -0.75
N ASN A 377 -21.33 -10.78 -0.86
CA ASN A 377 -22.75 -10.43 -0.79
C ASN A 377 -23.29 -10.16 -2.19
N PHE A 378 -24.23 -11.01 -2.63
CA PHE A 378 -24.92 -10.86 -3.91
C PHE A 378 -26.34 -10.38 -3.71
N LYS A 379 -26.80 -9.50 -4.59
CA LYS A 379 -28.20 -9.12 -4.72
C LYS A 379 -28.65 -9.38 -6.15
N THR A 380 -29.72 -10.18 -6.31
CA THR A 380 -30.22 -10.63 -7.61
C THR A 380 -31.65 -10.14 -7.79
N PHE A 381 -31.91 -9.56 -8.94
CA PHE A 381 -33.24 -9.09 -9.36
C PHE A 381 -33.67 -9.88 -10.59
N ASN A 382 -34.85 -10.44 -10.55
CA ASN A 382 -35.46 -11.15 -11.68
C ASN A 382 -36.59 -10.30 -12.26
N TYR A 383 -36.66 -10.26 -13.59
CA TYR A 383 -37.63 -9.49 -14.36
C TYR A 383 -38.23 -10.34 -15.46
N ILE A 384 -39.43 -9.96 -15.90
CA ILE A 384 -40.07 -10.46 -17.11
C ILE A 384 -40.41 -9.27 -17.99
N ASN A 385 -40.08 -9.37 -19.28
CA ASN A 385 -40.50 -8.39 -20.27
C ASN A 385 -42.03 -8.48 -20.45
N LYS A 386 -42.70 -7.33 -20.36
CA LYS A 386 -44.19 -7.27 -20.45
C LYS A 386 -44.72 -7.67 -21.81
N THR A 387 -43.94 -7.48 -22.87
CA THR A 387 -44.36 -7.67 -24.27
C THR A 387 -43.92 -9.03 -24.80
N GLU A 388 -42.68 -9.42 -24.57
CA GLU A 388 -42.07 -10.59 -25.20
C GLU A 388 -41.94 -11.80 -24.27
N GLN A 389 -42.31 -11.66 -22.98
CA GLN A 389 -42.20 -12.70 -21.94
C GLN A 389 -40.75 -13.25 -21.77
N ILE A 390 -39.75 -12.44 -22.10
CA ILE A 390 -38.36 -12.79 -21.93
C ILE A 390 -37.96 -12.57 -20.46
N GLU A 391 -37.26 -13.54 -19.88
CA GLU A 391 -36.70 -13.43 -18.52
C GLU A 391 -35.37 -12.70 -18.54
N LEU A 392 -35.18 -11.75 -17.63
CA LEU A 392 -33.91 -11.05 -17.38
C LEU A 392 -33.53 -11.22 -15.93
N GLN A 393 -32.29 -11.58 -15.69
CA GLN A 393 -31.73 -11.60 -14.36
C GLN A 393 -30.56 -10.59 -14.26
N ILE A 394 -30.61 -9.71 -13.25
CA ILE A 394 -29.55 -8.78 -12.93
C ILE A 394 -28.95 -9.17 -11.58
N ARG A 395 -27.69 -9.45 -11.55
CA ARG A 395 -26.96 -9.85 -10.35
C ARG A 395 -25.87 -8.84 -10.03
N TYR A 396 -25.84 -8.38 -8.78
CA TYR A 396 -24.83 -7.44 -8.28
C TYR A 396 -23.99 -8.08 -7.17
N LEU A 397 -22.67 -7.85 -7.21
CA LEU A 397 -21.77 -8.16 -6.11
C LEU A 397 -21.52 -6.87 -5.31
N LEU A 398 -22.05 -6.80 -4.07
CA LEU A 398 -22.13 -5.57 -3.28
C LEU A 398 -20.81 -5.15 -2.64
N ASN A 399 -19.96 -6.12 -2.30
CA ASN A 399 -18.66 -5.89 -1.69
C ASN A 399 -17.49 -6.32 -2.61
N GLY A 400 -17.72 -6.28 -3.92
CA GLY A 400 -16.73 -6.62 -4.93
C GLY A 400 -15.58 -5.64 -4.97
N LYS A 401 -14.37 -6.18 -5.15
CA LYS A 401 -13.18 -5.40 -5.44
C LYS A 401 -12.94 -5.36 -6.95
N ALA A 402 -12.19 -4.38 -7.41
CA ALA A 402 -11.95 -4.15 -8.84
C ALA A 402 -11.33 -5.32 -9.62
N TYR A 403 -10.76 -6.31 -8.92
CA TYR A 403 -10.15 -7.51 -9.49
C TYR A 403 -10.98 -8.79 -9.27
N ASP A 404 -12.20 -8.66 -8.76
CA ASP A 404 -13.12 -9.77 -8.47
C ASP A 404 -14.07 -10.05 -9.67
N ASP A 405 -13.52 -10.18 -10.89
CA ASP A 405 -14.26 -10.65 -12.08
C ASP A 405 -14.58 -12.15 -12.03
N LYS A 406 -13.75 -12.91 -11.34
CA LYS A 406 -13.88 -14.36 -11.18
C LYS A 406 -15.23 -14.85 -10.65
N PRO A 407 -15.88 -14.21 -9.66
CA PRO A 407 -17.12 -14.74 -9.11
C PRO A 407 -18.23 -14.93 -10.13
N PHE A 408 -18.26 -14.11 -11.18
CA PHE A 408 -19.25 -14.24 -12.24
C PHE A 408 -18.82 -15.24 -13.32
N LEU A 409 -17.51 -15.37 -13.56
CA LEU A 409 -16.96 -16.33 -14.51
C LEU A 409 -16.94 -17.76 -13.92
N GLU A 410 -16.64 -17.90 -12.63
CA GLU A 410 -16.62 -19.18 -11.92
C GLU A 410 -18.02 -19.74 -11.62
N ALA A 411 -19.02 -18.86 -11.39
CA ALA A 411 -20.39 -19.26 -11.14
C ALA A 411 -21.07 -19.97 -12.33
N THR A 412 -20.47 -19.90 -13.52
CA THR A 412 -20.93 -20.59 -14.71
C THR A 412 -20.41 -22.02 -14.84
N ASN A 413 -19.61 -22.52 -13.89
CA ASN A 413 -19.04 -23.89 -13.83
C ASN A 413 -18.41 -24.41 -15.14
N GLN A 414 -18.22 -23.55 -16.12
CA GLN A 414 -17.53 -23.85 -17.37
C GLN A 414 -16.19 -23.15 -17.37
N LYS A 415 -15.13 -23.87 -17.70
CA LYS A 415 -13.89 -23.28 -18.17
C LYS A 415 -14.22 -22.52 -19.47
N LEU A 416 -14.69 -21.28 -19.34
CA LEU A 416 -14.91 -20.39 -20.47
C LEU A 416 -13.56 -20.22 -21.16
N GLU A 417 -13.45 -20.79 -22.36
CA GLU A 417 -12.30 -20.53 -23.20
C GLU A 417 -12.24 -19.03 -23.42
N SER A 418 -11.07 -18.44 -23.21
CA SER A 418 -10.86 -16.99 -23.33
C SER A 418 -11.26 -16.43 -24.71
N ASN A 419 -11.41 -17.30 -25.71
CA ASN A 419 -11.82 -16.98 -27.08
C ASN A 419 -13.32 -16.66 -27.23
N LYS A 420 -14.15 -16.97 -26.23
CA LYS A 420 -15.61 -16.69 -26.25
C LYS A 420 -15.98 -15.37 -25.58
N LEU A 421 -15.04 -14.68 -24.95
CA LEU A 421 -15.27 -13.41 -24.26
C LEU A 421 -15.10 -12.23 -25.25
N GLN A 422 -16.20 -11.58 -25.59
CA GLN A 422 -16.21 -10.38 -26.43
C GLN A 422 -16.08 -9.13 -25.54
N LYS A 423 -14.92 -8.51 -25.52
CA LYS A 423 -14.66 -7.25 -24.82
C LYS A 423 -15.07 -6.07 -25.69
N ILE A 424 -16.04 -5.29 -25.24
CA ILE A 424 -16.62 -4.17 -25.97
C ILE A 424 -16.32 -2.86 -25.23
N TYR A 425 -16.05 -1.82 -26.00
CA TYR A 425 -15.90 -0.45 -25.49
C TYR A 425 -16.98 0.45 -26.06
N SER A 426 -17.70 1.15 -25.18
CA SER A 426 -18.62 2.21 -25.53
C SER A 426 -18.15 3.54 -24.96
N PRO A 427 -18.12 4.64 -25.75
CA PRO A 427 -17.77 5.96 -25.26
C PRO A 427 -18.67 6.46 -24.12
N VAL A 428 -19.91 5.96 -24.05
CA VAL A 428 -20.93 6.37 -23.07
C VAL A 428 -20.75 5.69 -21.72
N VAL A 429 -20.58 4.35 -21.73
CA VAL A 429 -20.58 3.53 -20.50
C VAL A 429 -19.26 2.86 -20.20
N GLY A 430 -18.27 2.92 -21.11
CA GLY A 430 -16.97 2.29 -20.95
C GLY A 430 -16.93 0.83 -21.40
N TYR A 431 -16.13 0.01 -20.72
CA TYR A 431 -15.91 -1.38 -21.08
C TYR A 431 -16.93 -2.33 -20.45
N PHE A 432 -17.37 -3.31 -21.22
CA PHE A 432 -18.16 -4.45 -20.77
C PHE A 432 -17.80 -5.70 -21.57
N THR A 433 -18.15 -6.88 -21.05
CA THR A 433 -17.86 -8.17 -21.69
C THR A 433 -19.18 -8.87 -21.99
N LEU A 434 -19.34 -9.38 -23.22
CA LEU A 434 -20.40 -10.26 -23.64
C LEU A 434 -19.88 -11.69 -23.78
N TYR A 435 -20.67 -12.66 -23.35
CA TYR A 435 -20.38 -14.07 -23.48
C TYR A 435 -21.65 -14.91 -23.31
N ASP A 436 -21.60 -16.18 -23.67
CA ASP A 436 -22.68 -17.16 -23.43
C ASP A 436 -22.09 -18.47 -22.90
N ASP A 437 -22.94 -19.25 -22.22
CA ASP A 437 -22.61 -20.58 -21.71
C ASP A 437 -23.43 -21.69 -22.45
N GLY A 438 -24.07 -21.34 -23.56
CA GLY A 438 -24.94 -22.21 -24.33
C GLY A 438 -26.38 -22.25 -23.81
N ASN A 439 -26.65 -21.85 -22.56
CA ASN A 439 -27.98 -21.77 -21.95
C ASN A 439 -28.44 -20.34 -21.79
N LYS A 440 -27.54 -19.43 -21.47
CA LYS A 440 -27.82 -18.01 -21.24
C LYS A 440 -26.77 -17.16 -21.94
N ALA A 441 -27.20 -15.96 -22.37
CA ALA A 441 -26.31 -14.88 -22.77
C ALA A 441 -26.08 -13.94 -21.60
N TYR A 442 -24.86 -13.43 -21.46
CA TYR A 442 -24.42 -12.61 -20.34
C TYR A 442 -23.77 -11.31 -20.81
N LEU A 443 -23.98 -10.25 -20.02
CA LEU A 443 -23.21 -9.02 -20.06
C LEU A 443 -22.64 -8.77 -18.66
N THR A 444 -21.34 -8.51 -18.56
CA THR A 444 -20.68 -8.28 -17.27
C THR A 444 -19.80 -7.04 -17.33
N SER A 445 -19.88 -6.20 -16.31
CA SER A 445 -19.01 -5.02 -16.13
C SER A 445 -18.98 -4.59 -14.68
N CYS A 446 -17.95 -3.85 -14.32
CA CYS A 446 -17.85 -3.13 -13.04
C CYS A 446 -18.38 -1.70 -13.22
N ILE A 447 -19.43 -1.33 -12.49
CA ILE A 447 -19.86 0.05 -12.38
C ILE A 447 -18.95 0.74 -11.36
N ASN A 448 -18.24 1.77 -11.81
CA ASN A 448 -17.37 2.56 -10.96
C ASN A 448 -18.14 3.70 -10.28
N PRO A 449 -17.74 4.14 -9.08
CA PRO A 449 -18.34 5.31 -8.42
C PRO A 449 -18.29 6.58 -9.26
N ARG A 450 -17.29 6.67 -10.16
CA ARG A 450 -17.08 7.78 -11.11
C ARG A 450 -16.43 7.26 -12.38
N GLY A 451 -16.70 7.96 -13.47
CA GLY A 451 -16.17 7.59 -14.78
C GLY A 451 -16.93 6.43 -15.39
N SER A 452 -16.30 5.72 -16.28
CA SER A 452 -16.92 4.67 -17.11
C SER A 452 -16.71 3.27 -16.52
N GLY A 453 -17.49 2.30 -17.03
CA GLY A 453 -17.39 0.88 -16.68
C GLY A 453 -16.02 0.29 -17.04
N THR A 454 -15.61 -0.71 -16.28
CA THR A 454 -14.33 -1.40 -16.44
C THR A 454 -14.50 -2.91 -16.27
N ILE A 455 -13.64 -3.69 -16.91
CA ILE A 455 -13.68 -5.16 -16.87
C ILE A 455 -12.40 -5.79 -16.36
N ASP A 456 -11.35 -4.99 -16.17
CA ASP A 456 -10.09 -5.46 -15.60
C ASP A 456 -9.48 -4.41 -14.66
N PHE A 457 -8.48 -4.85 -13.89
CA PHE A 457 -7.81 -4.03 -12.89
C PHE A 457 -7.04 -2.85 -13.51
N ALA A 458 -6.46 -3.01 -14.69
CA ALA A 458 -5.68 -1.94 -15.34
C ALA A 458 -6.60 -0.77 -15.75
N GLN A 459 -7.75 -1.08 -16.36
CA GLN A 459 -8.78 -0.10 -16.71
C GLN A 459 -9.35 0.57 -15.47
N PHE A 460 -9.62 -0.19 -14.41
CA PHE A 460 -10.08 0.34 -13.15
C PHE A 460 -9.08 1.35 -12.58
N MET A 461 -7.80 1.02 -12.55
CA MET A 461 -6.76 1.92 -12.05
C MET A 461 -6.63 3.20 -12.89
N GLN A 462 -6.69 3.08 -14.24
CA GLN A 462 -6.70 4.25 -15.12
C GLN A 462 -7.90 5.16 -14.82
N ASN A 463 -9.08 4.57 -14.64
CA ASN A 463 -10.29 5.30 -14.29
C ASN A 463 -10.13 6.03 -12.94
N ARG A 464 -9.57 5.35 -11.91
CA ARG A 464 -9.27 5.98 -10.61
C ARG A 464 -8.29 7.14 -10.72
N TYR A 465 -7.20 7.00 -11.49
CA TYR A 465 -6.24 8.09 -11.71
C TYR A 465 -6.87 9.29 -12.41
N LYS A 466 -7.77 9.04 -13.36
CA LYS A 466 -8.44 10.13 -14.10
C LYS A 466 -9.48 10.90 -13.26
N TYR A 467 -10.26 10.20 -12.44
CA TYR A 467 -11.44 10.78 -11.79
C TYR A 467 -11.33 10.98 -10.28
N ASP A 468 -10.36 10.35 -9.61
CA ASP A 468 -10.20 10.49 -8.17
C ASP A 468 -9.19 11.58 -7.78
N PHE A 469 -8.23 11.92 -8.65
CA PHE A 469 -7.24 12.96 -8.40
C PHE A 469 -7.68 14.34 -8.94
N SER A 470 -8.88 14.76 -8.61
CA SER A 470 -9.42 16.07 -8.97
C SER A 470 -9.26 17.07 -7.81
N SER A 471 -9.13 18.35 -8.11
CA SER A 471 -8.87 19.40 -7.11
C SER A 471 -9.99 19.54 -6.07
N ASP A 472 -11.23 19.29 -6.47
CA ASP A 472 -12.43 19.29 -5.61
C ASP A 472 -12.43 18.17 -4.57
N ARG A 473 -11.61 17.12 -4.75
CA ARG A 473 -11.48 15.99 -3.84
C ARG A 473 -10.25 16.01 -2.95
N ILE A 474 -9.16 16.63 -3.41
CA ILE A 474 -7.91 16.69 -2.68
C ILE A 474 -8.09 17.42 -1.34
N LEU A 475 -8.79 18.56 -1.32
CA LEU A 475 -9.01 19.29 -0.07
C LEU A 475 -9.90 18.52 0.92
N PRO A 476 -11.10 18.01 0.56
CA PRO A 476 -11.90 17.18 1.46
C PRO A 476 -11.13 15.93 1.97
N TRP A 477 -10.32 15.31 1.09
CA TRP A 477 -9.47 14.20 1.49
C TRP A 477 -8.41 14.64 2.51
N LEU A 478 -7.74 15.77 2.26
CA LEU A 478 -6.71 16.29 3.16
C LEU A 478 -7.29 16.59 4.56
N PHE A 479 -8.54 17.06 4.63
CA PHE A 479 -9.25 17.31 5.90
C PHE A 479 -9.99 16.09 6.47
N GLY A 480 -9.86 14.91 5.87
CA GLY A 480 -10.44 13.67 6.38
C GLY A 480 -11.93 13.48 6.14
N GLN A 481 -12.53 14.30 5.30
CA GLN A 481 -13.95 14.23 4.99
C GLN A 481 -14.30 13.14 3.97
N ASN A 482 -13.34 12.76 3.11
CA ASN A 482 -13.50 11.75 2.08
C ASN A 482 -12.22 10.95 1.86
N VAL A 483 -12.35 9.73 1.31
CA VAL A 483 -11.21 8.98 0.76
C VAL A 483 -10.81 9.55 -0.59
N LEU A 484 -9.51 9.67 -0.87
CA LEU A 484 -9.04 10.16 -2.17
C LEU A 484 -9.39 9.16 -3.27
N ARG A 485 -9.04 7.89 -3.07
CA ARG A 485 -9.30 6.80 -4.00
C ARG A 485 -10.48 5.95 -3.51
N ASP A 486 -11.48 5.82 -4.36
CA ASP A 486 -12.65 5.00 -4.08
C ASP A 486 -12.50 3.65 -4.77
N ASP A 487 -12.03 2.65 -4.03
CA ASP A 487 -11.76 1.30 -4.55
C ASP A 487 -13.01 0.43 -4.71
N ARG A 488 -14.20 0.98 -4.47
CA ARG A 488 -15.46 0.26 -4.65
C ARG A 488 -15.73 0.00 -6.13
N CYS A 489 -16.24 -1.17 -6.40
CA CYS A 489 -16.69 -1.62 -7.71
C CYS A 489 -17.99 -2.39 -7.55
N LEU A 490 -19.06 -1.94 -8.18
CA LEU A 490 -20.29 -2.70 -8.23
C LEU A 490 -20.25 -3.62 -9.46
N TRP A 491 -19.72 -4.82 -9.29
CA TRP A 491 -19.77 -5.83 -10.31
C TRP A 491 -21.21 -6.20 -10.64
N THR A 492 -21.57 -6.07 -11.90
CA THR A 492 -22.94 -6.25 -12.40
C THR A 492 -22.90 -7.29 -13.51
N GLN A 493 -23.81 -8.25 -13.43
CA GLN A 493 -24.05 -9.27 -14.45
C GLN A 493 -25.52 -9.23 -14.86
N LEU A 494 -25.78 -9.03 -16.15
CA LEU A 494 -27.08 -9.22 -16.78
C LEU A 494 -27.08 -10.58 -17.45
N SER A 495 -28.16 -11.32 -17.35
CA SER A 495 -28.30 -12.59 -18.07
C SER A 495 -29.72 -12.80 -18.58
N VAL A 496 -29.84 -13.39 -19.78
CA VAL A 496 -31.08 -13.75 -20.45
C VAL A 496 -30.96 -15.19 -20.95
N PRO A 497 -31.98 -16.08 -20.69
CA PRO A 497 -32.01 -17.43 -21.23
C PRO A 497 -32.09 -17.42 -22.77
N LEU A 498 -31.36 -18.30 -23.42
CA LEU A 498 -31.35 -18.35 -24.89
C LEU A 498 -32.63 -18.95 -25.50
N ASN A 499 -33.34 -19.86 -24.80
CA ASN A 499 -34.65 -20.44 -25.18
C ASN A 499 -34.82 -20.74 -26.69
N LYS A 500 -33.75 -21.27 -27.35
CA LYS A 500 -33.62 -21.50 -28.80
C LYS A 500 -33.20 -20.28 -29.65
N ALA A 501 -33.10 -19.10 -29.06
CA ALA A 501 -32.50 -17.95 -29.75
C ALA A 501 -30.95 -18.08 -29.80
N SER A 502 -30.33 -17.46 -30.78
CA SER A 502 -28.86 -17.34 -30.82
C SER A 502 -28.40 -16.30 -29.79
N ALA A 503 -27.21 -16.49 -29.20
CA ALA A 503 -26.59 -15.50 -28.33
C ALA A 503 -26.44 -14.14 -29.04
N SER A 504 -26.14 -14.12 -30.34
CA SER A 504 -26.09 -12.93 -31.19
C SER A 504 -27.37 -12.12 -31.24
N ASP A 505 -28.52 -12.75 -31.08
CA ASP A 505 -29.83 -12.08 -31.10
C ASP A 505 -30.16 -11.43 -29.73
N ILE A 506 -29.56 -11.96 -28.64
CA ILE A 506 -29.81 -11.50 -27.28
C ILE A 506 -28.81 -10.40 -26.88
N TYR A 507 -27.59 -10.39 -27.41
CA TYR A 507 -26.58 -9.39 -27.07
C TYR A 507 -27.05 -7.94 -27.25
N PRO A 508 -27.74 -7.55 -28.35
CA PRO A 508 -28.25 -6.19 -28.49
C PRO A 508 -29.25 -5.79 -27.39
N VAL A 509 -30.06 -6.74 -26.88
CA VAL A 509 -30.98 -6.50 -25.78
C VAL A 509 -30.23 -6.21 -24.48
N LEU A 510 -29.19 -6.98 -24.18
CA LEU A 510 -28.33 -6.76 -23.00
C LEU A 510 -27.57 -5.43 -23.10
N GLU A 511 -27.06 -5.09 -24.29
CA GLU A 511 -26.36 -3.82 -24.53
C GLU A 511 -27.30 -2.61 -24.37
N SER A 512 -28.50 -2.65 -24.93
CA SER A 512 -29.44 -1.53 -24.79
C SER A 512 -29.84 -1.30 -23.33
N LEU A 513 -30.10 -2.38 -22.57
CA LEU A 513 -30.36 -2.30 -21.14
C LEU A 513 -29.17 -1.70 -20.36
N TRP A 514 -27.96 -2.09 -20.70
CA TRP A 514 -26.75 -1.59 -20.08
C TRP A 514 -26.57 -0.10 -20.34
N LEU A 515 -26.67 0.31 -21.61
CA LEU A 515 -26.52 1.72 -22.03
C LEU A 515 -27.55 2.63 -21.39
N GLU A 516 -28.81 2.22 -21.32
CA GLU A 516 -29.90 3.02 -20.76
C GLU A 516 -29.84 3.19 -19.24
N ASN A 517 -29.29 2.20 -18.53
CA ASN A 517 -29.41 2.15 -17.09
C ASN A 517 -28.07 2.38 -16.36
N TYR A 518 -26.93 2.37 -17.03
CA TYR A 518 -25.60 2.54 -16.41
C TYR A 518 -25.52 3.77 -15.51
N THR A 519 -25.94 4.94 -16.00
CA THR A 519 -25.89 6.19 -15.25
C THR A 519 -26.81 6.17 -14.02
N LYS A 520 -27.98 5.52 -14.14
CA LYS A 520 -28.91 5.35 -13.02
C LYS A 520 -28.30 4.45 -11.94
N TRP A 521 -27.65 3.36 -12.32
CA TRP A 521 -27.00 2.45 -11.38
C TRP A 521 -25.74 3.06 -10.77
N GLN A 522 -25.03 3.90 -11.50
CA GLN A 522 -23.90 4.65 -10.97
C GLN A 522 -24.33 5.62 -9.84
N SER A 523 -25.56 6.14 -9.87
CA SER A 523 -26.08 7.02 -8.83
C SER A 523 -26.21 6.35 -7.46
N PHE A 524 -26.21 5.01 -7.36
CA PHE A 524 -26.19 4.29 -6.08
C PHE A 524 -24.95 4.55 -5.23
N PHE A 525 -23.86 5.02 -5.86
CA PHE A 525 -22.65 5.46 -5.14
C PHE A 525 -22.72 6.91 -4.62
N ILE A 526 -23.60 7.75 -5.20
CA ILE A 526 -23.62 9.20 -4.92
C ILE A 526 -24.34 9.52 -3.59
N GLY A 527 -25.13 8.58 -3.05
CA GLY A 527 -26.04 8.82 -1.94
C GLY A 527 -25.48 8.82 -0.51
N LYS A 528 -24.18 8.54 -0.26
CA LYS A 528 -23.62 8.56 1.10
C LYS A 528 -22.35 9.39 1.16
N LYS A 529 -22.47 10.60 1.73
CA LYS A 529 -21.35 11.26 2.42
C LYS A 529 -20.85 10.24 3.46
N ILE A 530 -19.61 9.81 3.33
CA ILE A 530 -18.89 9.12 4.40
C ILE A 530 -18.62 10.23 5.42
N ILE A 531 -19.47 10.26 6.47
CA ILE A 531 -19.26 11.12 7.64
C ILE A 531 -18.23 10.46 8.53
#